data_88a93b386051ec20e3518718a555545f
#
_entry.id   88a93b386051ec20e3518718a555545f
#
_cell.length_a   1.000
_cell.length_b   1.000
_cell.length_c   1.000
_cell.angle_alpha   90.00
_cell.angle_beta   90.00
_cell.angle_gamma   90.00
#
_symmetry.space_group_name_H-M   'P 1'
#
loop_
_entity.id
_entity.type
_entity.pdbx_description
1 polymer ?
#
loop_
_entity_poly.entity_id
_entity_poly.type
_entity_poly.pdbx_seq_one_letter_code
_entity_poly.pdbx_strand_id
1 'polypeptide(L)'
;VGSEMCIRDRVIYSGDEIGQLNDYSYKDDPDADRAADSRYVHRGHFRWELEKKRAERGTVQNRIFEGMQKMEKARFACGPFSGKAAVWTYDTYNSHVLCICRQLKNEMVVGVFNFSDEPQTAWIDMGEMPFQDLLGKGECVLRNVILPGNGYGWYYKTWEE
;
A
#
# COMPACT_ATOMS: atom_id res chain seq x y z
N VAL A 1 21.02 -9.23 13.52
CA VAL A 1 19.62 -9.65 13.40
C VAL A 1 18.78 -8.53 12.77
N GLY A 2 19.22 -7.87 11.77
CA GLY A 2 18.45 -6.77 11.16
C GLY A 2 18.43 -6.79 9.63
N SER A 3 19.28 -7.56 9.01
CA SER A 3 19.50 -7.48 7.56
C SER A 3 18.56 -8.31 6.70
N GLU A 4 17.89 -9.30 7.25
CA GLU A 4 16.98 -10.14 6.44
C GLU A 4 15.58 -9.56 6.26
N MET A 5 15.14 -8.63 7.12
CA MET A 5 13.83 -8.00 6.99
C MET A 5 13.78 -6.88 5.95
N CYS A 6 14.91 -6.33 5.57
CA CYS A 6 14.94 -5.16 4.66
C CYS A 6 15.03 -5.52 3.18
N ILE A 7 15.40 -6.74 2.81
CA ILE A 7 15.84 -7.04 1.43
C ILE A 7 14.75 -7.69 0.57
N ARG A 8 13.66 -8.24 1.13
CA ARG A 8 12.74 -9.08 0.34
C ARG A 8 11.31 -8.57 0.19
N ASP A 9 10.84 -7.65 1.02
CA ASP A 9 9.40 -7.39 1.10
C ASP A 9 8.95 -6.01 0.64
N ARG A 10 9.82 -5.04 0.53
CA ARG A 10 9.44 -3.68 0.19
C ARG A 10 10.63 -2.87 -0.33
N VAL A 11 10.35 -2.18 -1.38
CA VAL A 11 11.20 -1.11 -1.90
C VAL A 11 10.36 0.15 -1.93
N ILE A 12 10.76 1.18 -1.19
CA ILE A 12 10.24 2.53 -1.33
C ILE A 12 11.25 3.27 -2.19
N TYR A 13 10.81 3.72 -3.35
CA TYR A 13 11.68 4.52 -4.20
C TYR A 13 11.83 5.93 -3.61
N SER A 14 13.04 6.49 -3.71
CA SER A 14 13.33 7.82 -3.17
C SER A 14 12.40 8.88 -3.76
N GLY A 15 11.66 9.56 -2.90
CA GLY A 15 10.66 10.56 -3.28
C GLY A 15 9.21 10.07 -3.22
N ASP A 16 8.95 8.76 -3.22
CA ASP A 16 7.59 8.23 -3.08
C ASP A 16 6.97 8.65 -1.74
N GLU A 17 7.77 8.67 -0.68
CA GLU A 17 7.37 9.05 0.69
C GLU A 17 6.90 10.51 0.82
N ILE A 18 7.23 11.33 -0.16
CA ILE A 18 6.81 12.74 -0.25
C ILE A 18 5.95 13.04 -1.47
N GLY A 19 5.58 12.01 -2.23
CA GLY A 19 4.80 12.16 -3.46
C GLY A 19 5.50 13.00 -4.52
N GLN A 20 6.80 12.79 -4.69
CA GLN A 20 7.57 13.45 -5.75
C GLN A 20 7.05 12.99 -7.11
N LEU A 21 6.75 13.94 -7.98
CA LEU A 21 6.28 13.66 -9.32
C LEU A 21 7.44 13.32 -10.27
N ASN A 22 7.10 12.66 -11.37
CA ASN A 22 8.01 12.40 -12.48
C ASN A 22 8.68 13.69 -12.98
N ASP A 23 9.96 13.61 -13.26
CA ASP A 23 10.74 14.72 -13.80
C ASP A 23 10.98 14.50 -15.29
N TYR A 24 10.35 15.31 -16.12
CA TYR A 24 10.50 15.26 -17.57
C TYR A 24 11.61 16.16 -18.09
N SER A 25 12.28 16.94 -17.23
CA SER A 25 13.38 17.83 -17.62
C SER A 25 14.64 17.08 -18.11
N TYR A 26 14.71 15.76 -17.85
CA TYR A 26 15.80 14.92 -18.36
C TYR A 26 15.94 14.99 -19.90
N LYS A 27 14.86 15.30 -20.62
CA LYS A 27 14.86 15.43 -22.08
C LYS A 27 15.71 16.61 -22.58
N ASP A 28 15.90 17.60 -21.71
CA ASP A 28 16.68 18.80 -21.98
C ASP A 28 18.11 18.68 -21.41
N ASP A 29 18.51 17.49 -20.95
CA ASP A 29 19.85 17.24 -20.42
C ASP A 29 20.87 17.40 -21.55
N PRO A 30 21.98 18.16 -21.34
CA PRO A 30 23.03 18.32 -22.33
C PRO A 30 23.75 17.02 -22.70
N ASP A 31 23.68 16.00 -21.86
CA ASP A 31 24.11 14.63 -22.15
C ASP A 31 23.05 13.91 -22.99
N ALA A 32 23.34 13.67 -24.27
CA ALA A 32 22.41 13.05 -25.20
C ALA A 32 22.00 11.63 -24.81
N ASP A 33 22.88 10.87 -24.14
CA ASP A 33 22.57 9.51 -23.67
C ASP A 33 21.56 9.55 -22.54
N ARG A 34 21.65 10.54 -21.65
CA ARG A 34 20.67 10.76 -20.58
C ARG A 34 19.34 11.26 -21.12
N ALA A 35 19.36 12.21 -22.05
CA ALA A 35 18.15 12.74 -22.68
C ALA A 35 17.37 11.67 -23.46
N ALA A 36 18.05 10.67 -24.01
CA ALA A 36 17.45 9.54 -24.73
C ALA A 36 16.93 8.42 -23.80
N ASP A 37 17.37 8.37 -22.55
CA ASP A 37 17.01 7.30 -21.63
C ASP A 37 15.77 7.66 -20.80
N SER A 38 14.60 7.08 -21.18
CA SER A 38 13.32 7.33 -20.50
C SER A 38 13.30 6.94 -19.01
N ARG A 39 14.26 6.14 -18.53
CA ARG A 39 14.35 5.79 -17.11
C ARG A 39 14.65 6.99 -16.23
N TYR A 40 15.22 8.06 -16.78
CA TYR A 40 15.50 9.28 -16.02
C TYR A 40 14.24 10.05 -15.61
N VAL A 41 13.09 9.78 -16.21
CA VAL A 41 11.81 10.34 -15.76
C VAL A 41 11.53 10.08 -14.26
N HIS A 42 12.00 8.96 -13.74
CA HIS A 42 11.86 8.56 -12.33
C HIS A 42 13.11 8.82 -11.49
N ARG A 43 14.19 9.34 -12.09
CA ARG A 43 15.49 9.54 -11.44
C ARG A 43 15.83 11.01 -11.19
N GLY A 44 14.81 11.86 -11.09
CA GLY A 44 14.98 13.26 -10.71
C GLY A 44 15.65 13.40 -9.33
N HIS A 45 16.29 14.54 -9.12
CA HIS A 45 16.87 14.84 -7.81
C HIS A 45 15.80 14.87 -6.73
N PHE A 46 16.13 14.34 -5.54
CA PHE A 46 15.23 14.39 -4.41
C PHE A 46 14.94 15.84 -4.01
N ARG A 47 13.64 16.16 -3.90
CA ARG A 47 13.17 17.53 -3.63
C ARG A 47 13.06 17.81 -2.15
N TRP A 48 14.14 18.29 -1.55
CA TRP A 48 14.22 18.64 -0.14
C TRP A 48 13.21 19.68 0.32
N GLU A 49 12.74 20.54 -0.58
CA GLU A 49 11.68 21.50 -0.29
C GLU A 49 10.32 20.83 -0.06
N LEU A 50 10.05 19.69 -0.72
CA LEU A 50 8.84 18.89 -0.50
C LEU A 50 8.95 18.07 0.78
N GLU A 51 10.15 17.63 1.14
CA GLU A 51 10.40 16.88 2.37
C GLU A 51 9.94 17.65 3.60
N LYS A 52 10.19 18.94 3.68
CA LYS A 52 9.76 19.79 4.80
C LYS A 52 8.23 19.80 4.97
N LYS A 53 7.49 19.73 3.87
CA LYS A 53 6.02 19.72 3.86
C LYS A 53 5.40 18.45 4.45
N ARG A 54 6.15 17.37 4.61
CA ARG A 54 5.64 16.15 5.26
C ARG A 54 5.22 16.37 6.72
N ALA A 55 5.79 17.37 7.39
CA ALA A 55 5.41 17.75 8.75
C ALA A 55 4.24 18.75 8.80
N GLU A 56 3.86 19.34 7.68
CA GLU A 56 2.80 20.35 7.59
C GLU A 56 1.45 19.67 7.36
N ARG A 57 0.58 19.66 8.37
CA ARG A 57 -0.74 19.05 8.29
C ARG A 57 -1.58 19.60 7.12
N GLY A 58 -2.21 18.70 6.38
CA GLY A 58 -3.11 19.05 5.28
C GLY A 58 -2.42 19.14 3.92
N THR A 59 -1.10 19.10 3.84
CA THR A 59 -0.37 18.99 2.58
C THR A 59 -0.47 17.58 2.01
N VAL A 60 -0.29 17.45 0.70
CA VAL A 60 -0.27 16.15 0.02
C VAL A 60 0.89 15.29 0.57
N GLN A 61 2.06 15.91 0.77
CA GLN A 61 3.25 15.26 1.32
C GLN A 61 3.00 14.68 2.71
N ASN A 62 2.34 15.45 3.59
CA ASN A 62 1.98 14.98 4.92
C ASN A 62 1.03 13.78 4.86
N ARG A 63 -0.01 13.85 4.02
CA ARG A 63 -0.98 12.76 3.87
C ARG A 63 -0.34 11.47 3.37
N ILE A 64 0.55 11.57 2.37
CA ILE A 64 1.29 10.42 1.83
C ILE A 64 2.19 9.84 2.91
N PHE A 65 2.99 10.67 3.57
CA PHE A 65 3.95 10.25 4.58
C PHE A 65 3.27 9.57 5.79
N GLU A 66 2.21 10.18 6.34
CA GLU A 66 1.44 9.60 7.45
C GLU A 66 0.74 8.30 7.02
N GLY A 67 0.21 8.23 5.79
CA GLY A 67 -0.40 7.02 5.24
C GLY A 67 0.60 5.87 5.14
N MET A 68 1.80 6.14 4.61
CA MET A 68 2.88 5.16 4.52
C MET A 68 3.33 4.69 5.91
N GLN A 69 3.54 5.61 6.85
CA GLN A 69 3.91 5.25 8.22
C GLN A 69 2.86 4.35 8.89
N LYS A 70 1.58 4.63 8.64
CA LYS A 70 0.48 3.82 9.17
C LYS A 70 0.50 2.40 8.61
N MET A 71 0.66 2.27 7.28
CA MET A 71 0.79 0.96 6.64
C MET A 71 2.02 0.19 7.14
N GLU A 72 3.16 0.87 7.30
CA GLU A 72 4.37 0.25 7.82
C GLU A 72 4.20 -0.27 9.26
N LYS A 73 3.56 0.51 10.13
CA LYS A 73 3.25 0.09 11.50
C LYS A 73 2.34 -1.14 11.51
N ALA A 74 1.29 -1.14 10.69
CA ALA A 74 0.36 -2.27 10.56
C ALA A 74 1.08 -3.53 10.06
N ARG A 75 1.94 -3.40 9.04
CA ARG A 75 2.76 -4.51 8.53
C ARG A 75 3.68 -5.10 9.59
N PHE A 76 4.34 -4.24 10.35
CA PHE A 76 5.30 -4.67 11.37
C PHE A 76 4.62 -5.40 12.54
N ALA A 77 3.39 -5.02 12.85
CA ALA A 77 2.63 -5.59 13.96
C ALA A 77 1.96 -6.94 13.64
N CYS A 78 1.81 -7.32 12.36
CA CYS A 78 1.03 -8.48 11.95
C CYS A 78 1.89 -9.56 11.29
N GLY A 79 1.85 -10.77 11.85
CA GLY A 79 2.60 -11.95 11.37
C GLY A 79 2.35 -12.29 9.89
N PRO A 80 1.12 -12.25 9.36
CA PRO A 80 0.81 -12.56 7.96
C PRO A 80 1.53 -11.69 6.91
N PHE A 81 2.10 -10.57 7.27
CA PHE A 81 2.95 -9.79 6.35
C PHE A 81 4.38 -10.36 6.20
N SER A 82 4.72 -11.40 6.95
CA SER A 82 5.98 -12.13 6.80
C SER A 82 6.07 -12.83 5.45
N GLY A 83 7.28 -12.96 4.90
CA GLY A 83 7.55 -13.77 3.70
C GLY A 83 7.27 -15.27 3.86
N LYS A 84 6.97 -15.74 5.10
CA LYS A 84 6.59 -17.13 5.40
C LYS A 84 5.09 -17.39 5.29
N ALA A 85 4.28 -16.34 5.13
CA ALA A 85 2.83 -16.48 5.02
C ALA A 85 2.42 -17.12 3.70
N ALA A 86 1.38 -17.95 3.74
CA ALA A 86 0.66 -18.36 2.53
C ALA A 86 -0.04 -17.13 1.94
N VAL A 87 -0.03 -17.03 0.59
CA VAL A 87 -0.62 -15.89 -0.13
C VAL A 87 -1.47 -16.42 -1.26
N TRP A 88 -2.70 -15.90 -1.38
CA TRP A 88 -3.59 -16.19 -2.50
C TRP A 88 -4.52 -15.02 -2.79
N THR A 89 -5.12 -15.00 -3.94
CA THR A 89 -6.18 -14.06 -4.30
C THR A 89 -7.55 -14.66 -4.01
N TYR A 90 -8.50 -13.82 -3.63
CA TYR A 90 -9.91 -14.17 -3.48
C TYR A 90 -10.70 -13.48 -4.59
N ASP A 91 -11.61 -14.23 -5.24
CA ASP A 91 -12.45 -13.68 -6.31
C ASP A 91 -13.47 -12.70 -5.71
N THR A 92 -13.46 -11.47 -6.17
CA THR A 92 -14.37 -10.42 -5.76
C THR A 92 -15.57 -10.25 -6.67
N TYR A 93 -15.62 -11.02 -7.77
CA TYR A 93 -16.60 -10.87 -8.86
C TYR A 93 -16.69 -9.44 -9.39
N ASN A 94 -15.62 -8.67 -9.25
CA ASN A 94 -15.49 -7.29 -9.72
C ASN A 94 -14.09 -7.07 -10.31
N SER A 95 -14.01 -6.82 -11.61
CA SER A 95 -12.74 -6.67 -12.34
C SER A 95 -11.92 -5.45 -11.92
N HIS A 96 -12.50 -4.49 -11.20
CA HIS A 96 -11.82 -3.31 -10.68
C HIS A 96 -11.26 -3.50 -9.27
N VAL A 97 -11.57 -4.63 -8.63
CA VAL A 97 -11.20 -4.87 -7.23
C VAL A 97 -10.32 -6.11 -7.09
N LEU A 98 -9.16 -5.93 -6.50
CA LEU A 98 -8.26 -7.02 -6.12
C LEU A 98 -8.43 -7.33 -4.64
N CYS A 99 -8.59 -8.61 -4.31
CA CYS A 99 -8.54 -9.12 -2.94
C CYS A 99 -7.35 -10.07 -2.78
N ILE A 100 -6.46 -9.78 -1.84
CA ILE A 100 -5.29 -10.60 -1.50
C ILE A 100 -5.43 -11.08 -0.06
N CYS A 101 -5.37 -12.38 0.15
CA CYS A 101 -5.35 -13.01 1.45
C CYS A 101 -3.94 -13.46 1.80
N ARG A 102 -3.55 -13.25 3.05
CA ARG A 102 -2.28 -13.74 3.61
C ARG A 102 -2.56 -14.41 4.94
N GLN A 103 -2.02 -15.61 5.13
CA GLN A 103 -2.20 -16.36 6.37
C GLN A 103 -0.87 -16.87 6.91
N LEU A 104 -0.64 -16.72 8.18
CA LEU A 104 0.45 -17.33 8.92
C LEU A 104 -0.09 -17.91 10.22
N LYS A 105 -0.02 -19.23 10.36
CA LYS A 105 -0.62 -19.96 11.52
C LYS A 105 -2.10 -19.61 11.68
N ASN A 106 -2.48 -19.14 12.85
CA ASN A 106 -3.82 -18.73 13.25
C ASN A 106 -4.12 -17.24 13.04
N GLU A 107 -3.36 -16.60 12.18
CA GLU A 107 -3.53 -15.17 11.81
C GLU A 107 -3.78 -15.02 10.31
N MET A 108 -4.70 -14.13 9.95
CA MET A 108 -4.98 -13.78 8.56
C MET A 108 -5.06 -12.27 8.37
N VAL A 109 -4.54 -11.81 7.24
CA VAL A 109 -4.79 -10.46 6.71
C VAL A 109 -5.45 -10.58 5.36
N VAL A 110 -6.50 -9.80 5.15
CA VAL A 110 -7.21 -9.63 3.88
C VAL A 110 -7.00 -8.20 3.42
N GLY A 111 -6.34 -8.02 2.28
CA GLY A 111 -6.19 -6.73 1.62
C GLY A 111 -7.16 -6.61 0.46
N VAL A 112 -7.95 -5.54 0.43
CA VAL A 112 -8.90 -5.24 -0.65
C VAL A 112 -8.55 -3.90 -1.27
N PHE A 113 -8.47 -3.83 -2.60
CA PHE A 113 -7.96 -2.67 -3.33
C PHE A 113 -8.87 -2.37 -4.53
N ASN A 114 -9.38 -1.15 -4.60
CA ASN A 114 -10.14 -0.65 -5.74
C ASN A 114 -9.21 0.15 -6.67
N PHE A 115 -9.07 -0.29 -7.92
CA PHE A 115 -8.25 0.34 -8.96
C PHE A 115 -9.05 1.22 -9.92
N SER A 116 -10.30 1.54 -9.59
CA SER A 116 -11.10 2.50 -10.36
C SER A 116 -11.25 3.82 -9.60
N ASP A 117 -11.58 4.88 -10.32
CA ASP A 117 -11.86 6.20 -9.73
C ASP A 117 -13.23 6.26 -9.04
N GLU A 118 -14.11 5.27 -9.32
CA GLU A 118 -15.46 5.20 -8.78
C GLU A 118 -15.54 4.23 -7.60
N PRO A 119 -16.52 4.41 -6.69
CA PRO A 119 -16.77 3.46 -5.63
C PRO A 119 -17.10 2.06 -6.19
N GLN A 120 -16.52 1.03 -5.62
CA GLN A 120 -16.70 -0.36 -6.04
C GLN A 120 -17.05 -1.26 -4.86
N THR A 121 -17.80 -2.33 -5.15
CA THR A 121 -18.10 -3.38 -4.18
C THR A 121 -17.23 -4.61 -4.46
N ALA A 122 -16.52 -5.06 -3.45
CA ALA A 122 -15.89 -6.38 -3.43
C ALA A 122 -16.92 -7.40 -2.90
N TRP A 123 -17.34 -8.32 -3.74
CA TRP A 123 -18.26 -9.40 -3.37
C TRP A 123 -17.48 -10.55 -2.74
N ILE A 124 -17.17 -10.38 -1.46
CA ILE A 124 -16.44 -11.38 -0.67
C ILE A 124 -17.30 -11.84 0.50
N ASP A 125 -17.09 -13.07 0.94
CA ASP A 125 -17.70 -13.61 2.14
C ASP A 125 -16.65 -14.39 2.94
N MET A 126 -16.18 -13.79 4.02
CA MET A 126 -15.19 -14.37 4.93
C MET A 126 -15.84 -14.92 6.22
N GLY A 127 -17.17 -15.15 6.19
CA GLY A 127 -17.96 -15.61 7.32
C GLY A 127 -18.37 -14.48 8.28
N GLU A 128 -18.96 -14.86 9.41
CA GLU A 128 -19.58 -13.93 10.35
C GLU A 128 -18.59 -13.37 11.41
N MET A 129 -17.39 -13.92 11.51
CA MET A 129 -16.42 -13.45 12.49
C MET A 129 -15.87 -12.07 12.11
N PRO A 130 -15.77 -11.14 13.06
CA PRO A 130 -15.26 -9.81 12.78
C PRO A 130 -13.76 -9.81 12.45
N PHE A 131 -13.39 -8.90 11.61
CA PHE A 131 -12.00 -8.54 11.29
C PHE A 131 -11.72 -7.14 11.85
N GLN A 132 -10.53 -6.95 12.40
CA GLN A 132 -10.03 -5.63 12.79
C GLN A 132 -9.57 -4.88 11.54
N ASP A 133 -10.05 -3.65 11.35
CA ASP A 133 -9.52 -2.76 10.32
C ASP A 133 -8.17 -2.18 10.77
N LEU A 134 -7.07 -2.61 10.11
CA LEU A 134 -5.71 -2.19 10.45
C LEU A 134 -5.42 -0.74 10.04
N LEU A 135 -6.12 -0.22 9.06
CA LEU A 135 -5.91 1.13 8.51
C LEU A 135 -7.02 2.10 8.90
N GLY A 136 -8.16 1.61 9.31
CA GLY A 136 -9.28 2.36 9.84
C GLY A 136 -9.35 2.35 11.36
N LYS A 137 -10.57 2.27 11.85
CA LYS A 137 -10.87 2.08 13.28
C LYS A 137 -12.02 1.11 13.42
N GLY A 138 -11.87 0.19 14.37
CA GLY A 138 -12.93 -0.75 14.73
C GLY A 138 -12.85 -2.08 14.00
N GLU A 139 -13.94 -2.81 14.07
CA GLU A 139 -14.10 -4.14 13.50
C GLU A 139 -15.21 -4.13 12.47
N CYS A 140 -15.13 -5.03 11.50
CA CYS A 140 -16.14 -5.23 10.49
C CYS A 140 -16.22 -6.70 10.08
N VAL A 141 -17.40 -7.14 9.68
CA VAL A 141 -17.59 -8.43 9.02
C VAL A 141 -17.28 -8.22 7.52
N LEU A 142 -16.41 -9.04 6.97
CA LEU A 142 -16.05 -8.95 5.54
C LEU A 142 -17.10 -9.67 4.70
N ARG A 143 -18.15 -8.93 4.39
CA ARG A 143 -19.20 -9.33 3.46
C ARG A 143 -19.60 -8.12 2.61
N ASN A 144 -19.39 -8.19 1.30
CA ASN A 144 -19.71 -7.11 0.35
C ASN A 144 -19.07 -5.77 0.74
N VAL A 145 -17.73 -5.74 0.79
CA VAL A 145 -16.97 -4.56 1.17
C VAL A 145 -17.07 -3.49 0.11
N ILE A 146 -17.51 -2.29 0.49
CA ILE A 146 -17.56 -1.12 -0.39
C ILE A 146 -16.32 -0.26 -0.17
N LEU A 147 -15.59 0.00 -1.25
CA LEU A 147 -14.41 0.87 -1.25
C LEU A 147 -14.67 2.11 -2.09
N PRO A 148 -14.28 3.30 -1.65
CA PRO A 148 -14.30 4.50 -2.50
C PRO A 148 -13.38 4.35 -3.70
N GLY A 149 -13.45 5.28 -4.67
CA GLY A 149 -12.52 5.31 -5.80
C GLY A 149 -11.07 5.36 -5.30
N ASN A 150 -10.21 4.52 -5.89
CA ASN A 150 -8.81 4.32 -5.48
C ASN A 150 -8.65 3.94 -3.98
N GLY A 151 -9.71 3.44 -3.36
CA GLY A 151 -9.74 3.06 -1.97
C GLY A 151 -9.13 1.68 -1.71
N TYR A 152 -8.68 1.48 -0.48
CA TYR A 152 -8.13 0.20 -0.04
C TYR A 152 -8.39 -0.01 1.45
N GLY A 153 -8.35 -1.28 1.89
CA GLY A 153 -8.46 -1.67 3.29
C GLY A 153 -7.63 -2.90 3.60
N TRP A 154 -7.12 -2.98 4.82
CA TRP A 154 -6.43 -4.15 5.36
C TRP A 154 -7.15 -4.61 6.61
N TYR A 155 -7.61 -5.84 6.58
CA TYR A 155 -8.45 -6.44 7.60
C TYR A 155 -7.73 -7.63 8.22
N TYR A 156 -7.61 -7.63 9.54
CA TYR A 156 -6.87 -8.64 10.31
C TYR A 156 -7.82 -9.45 11.18
N LYS A 157 -7.53 -10.73 11.27
CA LYS A 157 -8.23 -11.66 12.16
C LYS A 157 -7.27 -12.66 12.73
N THR A 158 -7.48 -13.02 13.96
CA THR A 158 -6.85 -14.17 14.62
C THR A 158 -7.93 -15.10 15.15
N TRP A 159 -7.60 -16.38 15.32
CA TRP A 159 -8.47 -17.39 15.95
C TRP A 159 -7.64 -18.25 16.90
N GLU A 160 -8.28 -18.79 17.92
CA GLU A 160 -7.67 -19.77 18.81
C GLU A 160 -7.53 -21.11 18.10
N GLU A 161 -6.44 -21.84 18.40
CA GLU A 161 -6.22 -23.21 17.89
C GLU A 161 -7.17 -24.20 18.55
#